data_775ff7d6924493685766b0211f2e9ca9
#
_entry.id   775ff7d6924493685766b0211f2e9ca9
#
_cell.length_a   1.000
_cell.length_b   1.000
_cell.length_c   1.000
_cell.angle_alpha   90.00
_cell.angle_beta   90.00
_cell.angle_gamma   90.00
#
_symmetry.space_group_name_H-M   'P 1'
#
loop_
_entity.id
_entity.type
_entity.pdbx_description
1 polymer ?
#
loop_
_entity_poly.entity_id
_entity_poly.type
_entity_poly.pdbx_seq_one_letter_code
_entity_poly.pdbx_strand_id
1 'polypeptide(L)'
;VTHSQDSPQTGPRPTTGARDGRPRKVAAFFDLDKTIIATSSTAAFSKPFYAGGLISRGDVLRSAYAHFLYMVGGADADQTERMRAHLSALVTGWDVRTVSQIVEETLHEYIDPVVYAEAVDLIVSHHDRGHDVVIVSASGSEVVEPIAAVLGADHYVATRMEIVDGRYTGAIDFYAYGENKAIAIRELAETHGYDLDASYAYSDSITDAPMLAEVGHGFAVNPDRTLRRLAGESGWGTLTFTRPVTLRTQLSPPRTAAVVGGAVTVAVVAWLVWRAVRRRTGGGSQEGTAA
;
A
#
# COMPACT_ATOMS: atom_id res chain seq x y z
N VAL A 1 9.85 -53.04 -31.29
CA VAL A 1 10.60 -52.24 -30.35
C VAL A 1 9.76 -51.03 -29.98
N THR A 2 9.06 -51.14 -28.84
CA THR A 2 8.12 -50.17 -28.30
C THR A 2 8.89 -49.21 -27.39
N HIS A 3 8.96 -47.93 -27.73
CA HIS A 3 9.42 -46.89 -26.82
C HIS A 3 8.24 -46.31 -26.06
N SER A 4 8.15 -46.65 -24.77
CA SER A 4 7.31 -45.94 -23.80
C SER A 4 7.95 -44.57 -23.49
N GLN A 5 7.22 -43.49 -23.73
CA GLN A 5 7.55 -42.16 -23.23
C GLN A 5 6.99 -42.01 -21.80
N ASP A 6 7.88 -41.96 -20.83
CA ASP A 6 7.55 -41.57 -19.48
C ASP A 6 7.26 -40.05 -19.41
N SER A 7 6.04 -39.71 -19.10
CA SER A 7 5.64 -38.33 -18.74
C SER A 7 6.08 -38.07 -17.28
N PRO A 8 6.65 -36.90 -16.95
CA PRO A 8 6.96 -36.57 -15.56
C PRO A 8 5.66 -36.33 -14.81
N GLN A 9 5.37 -37.19 -13.84
CA GLN A 9 4.32 -37.01 -12.87
C GLN A 9 4.70 -35.85 -11.93
N THR A 10 3.96 -34.75 -12.05
CA THR A 10 3.98 -33.66 -11.06
C THR A 10 3.27 -34.19 -9.81
N GLY A 11 4.04 -34.77 -8.87
CA GLY A 11 3.55 -35.12 -7.57
C GLY A 11 3.23 -33.87 -6.74
N PRO A 12 2.26 -33.94 -5.79
CA PRO A 12 1.96 -32.80 -4.93
C PRO A 12 3.22 -32.39 -4.16
N ARG A 13 3.48 -31.05 -4.09
CA ARG A 13 4.53 -30.47 -3.25
C ARG A 13 4.38 -30.99 -1.81
N PRO A 14 5.45 -31.38 -1.14
CA PRO A 14 5.35 -31.80 0.25
C PRO A 14 4.85 -30.61 1.08
N THR A 15 3.70 -30.76 1.73
CA THR A 15 3.21 -29.83 2.75
C THR A 15 4.17 -29.90 3.91
N THR A 16 5.00 -28.88 4.07
CA THR A 16 5.92 -28.75 5.20
C THR A 16 5.09 -28.48 6.43
N GLY A 17 4.79 -29.54 7.21
CA GLY A 17 4.04 -29.47 8.44
C GLY A 17 4.66 -28.49 9.44
N ALA A 18 3.80 -27.86 10.24
CA ALA A 18 4.14 -26.94 11.31
C ALA A 18 5.34 -27.43 12.14
N ARG A 19 6.48 -26.71 12.08
CA ARG A 19 7.65 -27.03 12.90
C ARG A 19 7.53 -26.59 14.36
N ASP A 20 6.61 -25.65 14.70
CA ASP A 20 6.57 -25.02 16.03
C ASP A 20 5.20 -25.00 16.73
N GLY A 21 4.14 -25.63 16.20
CA GLY A 21 2.81 -25.66 16.85
C GLY A 21 2.13 -24.29 17.01
N ARG A 22 2.70 -23.19 16.45
CA ARG A 22 2.06 -21.87 16.41
C ARG A 22 1.13 -21.80 15.21
N PRO A 23 -0.09 -21.22 15.36
CA PRO A 23 -0.93 -20.95 14.20
C PRO A 23 -0.14 -20.02 13.26
N ARG A 24 0.02 -20.43 12.00
CA ARG A 24 0.65 -19.60 10.99
C ARG A 24 -0.26 -18.42 10.69
N LYS A 25 0.32 -17.24 10.59
CA LYS A 25 -0.38 -16.03 10.18
C LYS A 25 -0.68 -16.06 8.69
N VAL A 26 -1.73 -15.36 8.27
CA VAL A 26 -2.07 -15.12 6.88
C VAL A 26 -1.71 -13.69 6.53
N ALA A 27 -1.13 -13.48 5.36
CA ALA A 27 -0.86 -12.14 4.84
C ALA A 27 -1.61 -11.86 3.53
N ALA A 28 -1.88 -10.58 3.26
CA ALA A 28 -2.40 -10.09 2.01
C ALA A 28 -1.40 -9.11 1.39
N PHE A 29 -0.77 -9.51 0.30
CA PHE A 29 0.24 -8.75 -0.42
C PHE A 29 -0.41 -7.96 -1.54
N PHE A 30 -0.25 -6.65 -1.53
CA PHE A 30 -0.83 -5.75 -2.53
C PHE A 30 0.26 -5.04 -3.31
N ASP A 31 0.23 -5.13 -4.63
CA ASP A 31 0.89 -4.13 -5.43
C ASP A 31 0.21 -2.76 -5.26
N LEU A 32 0.94 -1.67 -5.47
CA LEU A 32 0.47 -0.31 -5.24
C LEU A 32 -0.09 0.35 -6.51
N ASP A 33 0.78 0.47 -7.52
CA ASP A 33 0.53 1.28 -8.71
C ASP A 33 -0.49 0.60 -9.64
N LYS A 34 -1.63 1.25 -9.93
CA LYS A 34 -2.79 0.71 -10.68
C LYS A 34 -3.51 -0.46 -10.03
N THR A 35 -3.06 -0.88 -8.84
CA THR A 35 -3.70 -1.93 -8.03
C THR A 35 -4.46 -1.32 -6.85
N ILE A 36 -3.79 -0.59 -5.93
CA ILE A 36 -4.45 0.17 -4.86
C ILE A 36 -4.80 1.58 -5.36
N ILE A 37 -3.90 2.22 -6.08
CA ILE A 37 -4.11 3.54 -6.67
C ILE A 37 -4.33 3.44 -8.19
N ALA A 38 -5.23 4.27 -8.72
CA ALA A 38 -5.65 4.24 -10.15
C ALA A 38 -4.57 4.70 -11.14
N THR A 39 -3.42 5.17 -10.64
CA THR A 39 -2.29 5.67 -11.43
C THR A 39 -0.97 5.13 -10.89
N SER A 40 0.16 5.51 -11.48
CA SER A 40 1.43 5.26 -10.82
C SER A 40 1.74 6.34 -9.79
N SER A 41 2.34 5.93 -8.66
CA SER A 41 2.80 6.84 -7.61
C SER A 41 3.80 7.87 -8.15
N THR A 42 4.70 7.46 -9.04
CA THR A 42 5.63 8.37 -9.74
C THR A 42 4.89 9.44 -10.55
N ALA A 43 3.81 9.08 -11.24
CA ALA A 43 3.01 10.04 -12.00
C ALA A 43 2.24 10.99 -11.06
N ALA A 44 1.69 10.47 -9.94
CA ALA A 44 0.98 11.27 -8.95
C ALA A 44 1.88 12.36 -8.36
N PHE A 45 3.12 12.03 -7.98
CA PHE A 45 4.08 12.97 -7.40
C PHE A 45 4.88 13.79 -8.42
N SER A 46 4.67 13.63 -9.72
CA SER A 46 5.42 14.37 -10.76
C SER A 46 5.28 15.90 -10.63
N LYS A 47 4.08 16.39 -10.32
CA LYS A 47 3.83 17.85 -10.11
C LYS A 47 4.49 18.37 -8.84
N PRO A 48 4.34 17.75 -7.66
CA PRO A 48 5.07 18.11 -6.44
C PRO A 48 6.59 18.13 -6.62
N PHE A 49 7.18 17.11 -7.24
CA PHE A 49 8.60 17.05 -7.49
C PHE A 49 9.10 18.15 -8.46
N TYR A 50 8.28 18.49 -9.46
CA TYR A 50 8.57 19.62 -10.33
C TYR A 50 8.50 20.96 -9.56
N ALA A 51 7.47 21.18 -8.75
CA ALA A 51 7.31 22.38 -7.94
C ALA A 51 8.43 22.50 -6.87
N GLY A 52 8.87 21.39 -6.30
CA GLY A 52 10.01 21.32 -5.35
C GLY A 52 11.39 21.42 -6.02
N GLY A 53 11.44 21.54 -7.36
CA GLY A 53 12.69 21.74 -8.11
C GLY A 53 13.55 20.47 -8.30
N LEU A 54 13.00 19.28 -7.95
CA LEU A 54 13.69 18.00 -8.15
C LEU A 54 13.67 17.55 -9.62
N ILE A 55 12.62 17.90 -10.37
CA ILE A 55 12.43 17.53 -11.77
C ILE A 55 12.44 18.79 -12.63
N SER A 56 13.21 18.81 -13.72
CA SER A 56 13.18 19.86 -14.73
C SER A 56 12.14 19.57 -15.82
N ARG A 57 11.80 20.61 -16.63
CA ARG A 57 10.95 20.44 -17.83
C ARG A 57 11.54 19.44 -18.82
N GLY A 58 12.87 19.39 -18.95
CA GLY A 58 13.57 18.45 -19.81
C GLY A 58 13.42 17.00 -19.30
N ASP A 59 13.43 16.80 -18.01
CA ASP A 59 13.26 15.47 -17.39
C ASP A 59 11.83 14.94 -17.57
N VAL A 60 10.81 15.82 -17.44
CA VAL A 60 9.41 15.46 -17.70
C VAL A 60 9.23 15.00 -19.14
N LEU A 61 9.79 15.72 -20.12
CA LEU A 61 9.71 15.33 -21.53
C LEU A 61 10.47 14.00 -21.81
N ARG A 62 11.62 13.83 -21.20
CA ARG A 62 12.45 12.61 -21.36
C ARG A 62 11.75 11.39 -20.76
N SER A 63 11.14 11.54 -19.57
CA SER A 63 10.38 10.47 -18.91
C SER A 63 9.11 10.12 -19.69
N ALA A 64 8.39 11.11 -20.21
CA ALA A 64 7.21 10.89 -21.05
C ALA A 64 7.58 10.14 -22.35
N TYR A 65 8.69 10.50 -22.98
CA TYR A 65 9.20 9.81 -24.17
C TYR A 65 9.64 8.36 -23.86
N ALA A 66 10.37 8.12 -22.76
CA ALA A 66 10.76 6.79 -22.32
C ALA A 66 9.51 5.92 -22.02
N HIS A 67 8.49 6.47 -21.36
CA HIS A 67 7.24 5.77 -21.11
C HIS A 67 6.47 5.45 -22.40
N PHE A 68 6.44 6.36 -23.37
CA PHE A 68 5.86 6.11 -24.70
C PHE A 68 6.56 4.96 -25.42
N LEU A 69 7.89 4.91 -25.44
CA LEU A 69 8.65 3.83 -26.04
C LEU A 69 8.38 2.47 -25.34
N TYR A 70 8.24 2.49 -24.00
CA TYR A 70 7.85 1.30 -23.22
C TYR A 70 6.49 0.74 -23.63
N MET A 71 5.48 1.64 -23.80
CA MET A 71 4.13 1.22 -24.21
C MET A 71 4.08 0.65 -25.65
N VAL A 72 4.92 1.17 -26.57
CA VAL A 72 4.91 0.74 -27.98
C VAL A 72 5.76 -0.52 -28.20
N GLY A 73 6.84 -0.68 -27.45
CA GLY A 73 7.83 -1.75 -27.66
C GLY A 73 7.52 -3.07 -26.93
N GLY A 74 6.59 -3.07 -25.97
CA GLY A 74 6.35 -4.23 -25.11
C GLY A 74 7.37 -4.34 -23.97
N ALA A 75 7.11 -5.18 -22.99
CA ALA A 75 7.98 -5.38 -21.82
C ALA A 75 8.94 -6.56 -22.08
N ASP A 76 10.09 -6.31 -22.69
CA ASP A 76 11.21 -7.25 -22.69
C ASP A 76 12.23 -6.91 -21.59
N ALA A 77 13.15 -7.84 -21.30
CA ALA A 77 14.15 -7.68 -20.24
C ALA A 77 15.08 -6.48 -20.48
N ASP A 78 15.47 -6.24 -21.73
CA ASP A 78 16.33 -5.11 -22.11
C ASP A 78 15.63 -3.77 -21.92
N GLN A 79 14.33 -3.72 -22.16
CA GLN A 79 13.53 -2.50 -22.02
C GLN A 79 13.27 -2.15 -20.56
N THR A 80 13.05 -3.17 -19.72
CA THR A 80 12.93 -3.03 -18.26
C THR A 80 14.23 -2.48 -17.67
N GLU A 81 15.39 -3.00 -18.09
CA GLU A 81 16.69 -2.52 -17.62
C GLU A 81 16.98 -1.07 -18.05
N ARG A 82 16.62 -0.68 -19.28
CA ARG A 82 16.71 0.72 -19.73
C ARG A 82 15.81 1.66 -18.92
N MET A 83 14.60 1.22 -18.59
CA MET A 83 13.70 2.02 -17.75
C MET A 83 14.26 2.17 -16.32
N ARG A 84 14.77 1.10 -15.73
CA ARG A 84 15.45 1.11 -14.43
C ARG A 84 16.63 2.09 -14.44
N ALA A 85 17.51 1.99 -15.43
CA ALA A 85 18.66 2.88 -15.57
C ALA A 85 18.25 4.34 -15.77
N HIS A 86 17.16 4.60 -16.50
CA HIS A 86 16.64 5.96 -16.71
C HIS A 86 16.10 6.56 -15.40
N LEU A 87 15.30 5.82 -14.62
CA LEU A 87 14.77 6.26 -13.34
C LEU A 87 15.90 6.49 -12.33
N SER A 88 16.87 5.58 -12.27
CA SER A 88 18.07 5.69 -11.45
C SER A 88 18.84 6.97 -11.75
N ALA A 89 19.11 7.26 -13.04
CA ALA A 89 19.80 8.49 -13.46
C ALA A 89 19.00 9.76 -13.14
N LEU A 90 17.67 9.71 -13.17
CA LEU A 90 16.80 10.85 -12.87
C LEU A 90 16.93 11.29 -11.42
N VAL A 91 16.96 10.33 -10.49
CA VAL A 91 16.98 10.64 -9.04
C VAL A 91 18.38 10.86 -8.47
N THR A 92 19.43 10.59 -9.27
CA THR A 92 20.83 10.78 -8.82
C THR A 92 21.08 12.20 -8.33
N GLY A 93 21.62 12.31 -7.13
CA GLY A 93 21.94 13.58 -6.48
C GLY A 93 20.77 14.26 -5.76
N TRP A 94 19.54 13.73 -5.84
CA TRP A 94 18.41 14.27 -5.07
C TRP A 94 18.68 14.10 -3.57
N ASP A 95 18.30 15.10 -2.79
CA ASP A 95 18.34 15.04 -1.34
C ASP A 95 17.14 14.23 -0.83
N VAL A 96 17.42 13.17 -0.07
CA VAL A 96 16.39 12.21 0.40
C VAL A 96 15.37 12.89 1.31
N ARG A 97 15.80 13.82 2.19
CA ARG A 97 14.88 14.53 3.08
C ARG A 97 13.94 15.44 2.31
N THR A 98 14.44 16.07 1.24
CA THR A 98 13.59 16.89 0.35
C THR A 98 12.54 16.03 -0.33
N VAL A 99 12.90 14.82 -0.80
CA VAL A 99 11.93 13.87 -1.38
C VAL A 99 10.87 13.47 -0.36
N SER A 100 11.28 13.00 0.83
CA SER A 100 10.35 12.60 1.90
C SER A 100 9.42 13.73 2.31
N GLN A 101 9.97 14.94 2.50
CA GLN A 101 9.17 16.12 2.87
C GLN A 101 8.11 16.46 1.81
N ILE A 102 8.47 16.49 0.53
CA ILE A 102 7.51 16.75 -0.56
C ILE A 102 6.41 15.70 -0.57
N VAL A 103 6.77 14.41 -0.41
CA VAL A 103 5.79 13.32 -0.38
C VAL A 103 4.84 13.48 0.81
N GLU A 104 5.36 13.68 2.02
CA GLU A 104 4.56 13.85 3.24
C GLU A 104 3.61 15.06 3.16
N GLU A 105 4.09 16.21 2.68
CA GLU A 105 3.30 17.44 2.57
C GLU A 105 2.18 17.34 1.52
N THR A 106 2.39 16.53 0.47
CA THR A 106 1.47 16.48 -0.66
C THR A 106 0.70 15.17 -0.80
N LEU A 107 0.95 14.19 0.08
CA LEU A 107 0.38 12.85 0.05
C LEU A 107 -1.14 12.86 -0.13
N HIS A 108 -1.86 13.55 0.76
CA HIS A 108 -3.31 13.59 0.76
C HIS A 108 -3.91 14.34 -0.44
N GLU A 109 -3.18 15.29 -1.03
CA GLU A 109 -3.65 16.01 -2.20
C GLU A 109 -3.58 15.15 -3.47
N TYR A 110 -2.52 14.32 -3.59
CA TYR A 110 -2.23 13.60 -4.83
C TYR A 110 -2.55 12.11 -4.78
N ILE A 111 -2.56 11.49 -3.59
CA ILE A 111 -2.86 10.07 -3.44
C ILE A 111 -4.31 9.80 -3.07
N ASP A 112 -4.90 10.53 -2.10
CA ASP A 112 -6.29 10.28 -1.68
C ASP A 112 -7.29 10.26 -2.87
N PRO A 113 -7.21 11.16 -3.85
CA PRO A 113 -8.20 11.19 -4.94
C PRO A 113 -8.09 10.01 -5.91
N VAL A 114 -6.99 9.27 -5.88
CA VAL A 114 -6.70 8.19 -6.84
C VAL A 114 -6.74 6.80 -6.23
N VAL A 115 -7.03 6.67 -4.93
CA VAL A 115 -7.16 5.36 -4.26
C VAL A 115 -8.49 4.73 -4.65
N TYR A 116 -8.47 3.44 -5.00
CA TYR A 116 -9.68 2.67 -5.24
C TYR A 116 -10.41 2.32 -3.92
N ALA A 117 -11.72 2.60 -3.87
CA ALA A 117 -12.57 2.20 -2.74
C ALA A 117 -12.52 0.71 -2.50
N GLU A 118 -12.58 -0.05 -3.58
CA GLU A 118 -12.57 -1.50 -3.56
C GLU A 118 -11.27 -2.05 -2.95
N ALA A 119 -10.13 -1.38 -3.17
CA ALA A 119 -8.87 -1.75 -2.55
C ALA A 119 -8.89 -1.49 -1.03
N VAL A 120 -9.42 -0.33 -0.60
CA VAL A 120 -9.55 0.01 0.83
C VAL A 120 -10.50 -0.98 1.52
N ASP A 121 -11.66 -1.27 0.93
CA ASP A 121 -12.63 -2.24 1.47
C ASP A 121 -11.98 -3.62 1.63
N LEU A 122 -11.12 -4.02 0.69
CA LEU A 122 -10.41 -5.28 0.70
C LEU A 122 -9.34 -5.32 1.80
N ILE A 123 -8.57 -4.24 1.98
CA ILE A 123 -7.60 -4.07 3.07
C ILE A 123 -8.31 -4.21 4.43
N VAL A 124 -9.40 -3.47 4.63
CA VAL A 124 -10.22 -3.56 5.87
C VAL A 124 -10.73 -5.00 6.08
N SER A 125 -11.23 -5.65 5.03
CA SER A 125 -11.70 -7.04 5.11
C SER A 125 -10.59 -8.04 5.49
N HIS A 126 -9.34 -7.81 5.10
CA HIS A 126 -8.21 -8.62 5.55
C HIS A 126 -7.89 -8.40 7.01
N HIS A 127 -7.84 -7.14 7.46
CA HIS A 127 -7.65 -6.81 8.89
C HIS A 127 -8.75 -7.40 9.76
N ASP A 128 -10.02 -7.33 9.34
CA ASP A 128 -11.17 -7.90 10.08
C ASP A 128 -11.05 -9.43 10.26
N ARG A 129 -10.32 -10.10 9.37
CA ARG A 129 -10.00 -11.54 9.46
C ARG A 129 -8.72 -11.83 10.24
N GLY A 130 -8.01 -10.81 10.71
CA GLY A 130 -6.74 -10.94 11.41
C GLY A 130 -5.56 -11.26 10.49
N HIS A 131 -5.65 -10.89 9.20
CA HIS A 131 -4.55 -11.01 8.25
C HIS A 131 -3.69 -9.75 8.30
N ASP A 132 -2.37 -9.92 8.24
CA ASP A 132 -1.46 -8.80 8.05
C ASP A 132 -1.54 -8.31 6.59
N VAL A 133 -1.55 -6.99 6.39
CA VAL A 133 -1.56 -6.35 5.07
C VAL A 133 -0.16 -5.84 4.73
N VAL A 134 0.34 -6.21 3.55
CA VAL A 134 1.67 -5.85 3.08
C VAL A 134 1.59 -5.16 1.71
N ILE A 135 2.13 -3.96 1.59
CA ILE A 135 2.26 -3.29 0.29
C ILE A 135 3.60 -3.66 -0.33
N VAL A 136 3.57 -4.10 -1.61
CA VAL A 136 4.77 -4.55 -2.35
C VAL A 136 4.87 -3.77 -3.65
N SER A 137 5.72 -2.73 -3.71
CA SER A 137 5.78 -1.80 -4.84
C SER A 137 7.18 -1.63 -5.41
N ALA A 138 7.27 -1.47 -6.73
CA ALA A 138 8.51 -1.10 -7.42
C ALA A 138 8.93 0.37 -7.20
N SER A 139 8.07 1.19 -6.63
CA SER A 139 8.36 2.58 -6.28
C SER A 139 9.34 2.68 -5.09
N GLY A 140 10.00 3.83 -4.93
CA GLY A 140 10.98 4.06 -3.88
C GLY A 140 10.37 4.07 -2.48
N SER A 141 11.16 3.68 -1.48
CA SER A 141 10.74 3.59 -0.07
C SER A 141 10.13 4.89 0.44
N GLU A 142 10.69 6.03 0.08
CA GLU A 142 10.26 7.36 0.52
C GLU A 142 8.87 7.75 0.01
N VAL A 143 8.38 7.05 -1.02
CA VAL A 143 7.02 7.20 -1.56
C VAL A 143 6.09 6.13 -0.97
N VAL A 144 6.56 4.89 -0.90
CA VAL A 144 5.72 3.74 -0.51
C VAL A 144 5.42 3.76 0.98
N GLU A 145 6.39 4.06 1.83
CA GLU A 145 6.26 4.04 3.29
C GLU A 145 5.12 4.93 3.79
N PRO A 146 5.05 6.24 3.44
CA PRO A 146 3.96 7.09 3.91
C PRO A 146 2.60 6.70 3.31
N ILE A 147 2.54 6.18 2.08
CA ILE A 147 1.31 5.64 1.50
C ILE A 147 0.84 4.41 2.28
N ALA A 148 1.76 3.49 2.58
CA ALA A 148 1.47 2.28 3.36
C ALA A 148 0.92 2.63 4.75
N ALA A 149 1.53 3.61 5.42
CA ALA A 149 1.08 4.09 6.72
C ALA A 149 -0.35 4.65 6.67
N VAL A 150 -0.68 5.47 5.66
CA VAL A 150 -2.03 6.03 5.50
C VAL A 150 -3.07 4.95 5.16
N LEU A 151 -2.69 3.92 4.41
CA LEU A 151 -3.55 2.78 4.10
C LEU A 151 -3.70 1.79 5.26
N GLY A 152 -2.92 1.97 6.34
CA GLY A 152 -2.93 1.09 7.51
C GLY A 152 -2.25 -0.25 7.28
N ALA A 153 -1.32 -0.35 6.31
CA ALA A 153 -0.58 -1.58 6.08
C ALA A 153 0.37 -1.89 7.25
N ASP A 154 0.48 -3.17 7.59
CA ASP A 154 1.34 -3.65 8.68
C ASP A 154 2.82 -3.64 8.27
N HIS A 155 3.09 -3.90 6.98
CA HIS A 155 4.44 -3.90 6.42
C HIS A 155 4.43 -3.36 4.98
N TYR A 156 5.62 -3.03 4.48
CA TYR A 156 5.82 -2.72 3.08
C TYR A 156 7.14 -3.28 2.54
N VAL A 157 7.17 -3.51 1.24
CA VAL A 157 8.35 -3.81 0.43
C VAL A 157 8.42 -2.77 -0.69
N ALA A 158 9.53 -2.08 -0.79
CA ALA A 158 9.75 -1.02 -1.77
C ALA A 158 11.15 -1.10 -2.36
N THR A 159 11.36 -0.44 -3.49
CA THR A 159 12.70 -0.27 -4.05
C THR A 159 13.53 0.60 -3.11
N ARG A 160 14.74 0.14 -2.78
CA ARG A 160 15.71 0.88 -1.98
C ARG A 160 16.86 1.35 -2.86
N MET A 161 17.08 2.66 -2.82
CA MET A 161 18.21 3.30 -3.50
C MET A 161 19.38 3.42 -2.53
N GLU A 162 20.61 3.32 -3.06
CA GLU A 162 21.79 3.64 -2.28
C GLU A 162 21.84 5.13 -1.95
N ILE A 163 22.13 5.43 -0.66
CA ILE A 163 22.17 6.78 -0.13
C ILE A 163 23.56 7.03 0.45
N VAL A 164 24.24 8.07 -0.04
CA VAL A 164 25.53 8.56 0.50
C VAL A 164 25.38 10.04 0.81
N ASP A 165 25.77 10.45 2.01
CA ASP A 165 25.68 11.83 2.51
C ASP A 165 24.28 12.46 2.35
N GLY A 166 23.21 11.64 2.52
CA GLY A 166 21.82 12.08 2.43
C GLY A 166 21.30 12.29 1.02
N ARG A 167 22.04 11.82 0.00
CA ARG A 167 21.66 11.91 -1.42
C ARG A 167 21.67 10.56 -2.08
N TYR A 168 20.75 10.37 -3.04
CA TYR A 168 20.77 9.17 -3.89
C TYR A 168 22.00 9.17 -4.80
N THR A 169 22.72 8.06 -4.82
CA THR A 169 23.85 7.85 -5.75
C THR A 169 23.39 7.47 -7.16
N GLY A 170 22.15 6.98 -7.27
CA GLY A 170 21.62 6.36 -8.47
C GLY A 170 21.81 4.83 -8.51
N ALA A 171 22.59 4.24 -7.61
CA ALA A 171 22.63 2.80 -7.44
C ALA A 171 21.36 2.31 -6.71
N ILE A 172 20.96 1.08 -6.99
CA ILE A 172 19.78 0.44 -6.40
C ILE A 172 20.26 -0.74 -5.56
N ASP A 173 20.04 -0.66 -4.24
CA ASP A 173 20.38 -1.73 -3.30
C ASP A 173 19.42 -2.91 -3.40
N PHE A 174 18.14 -2.60 -3.58
CA PHE A 174 17.10 -3.60 -3.80
C PHE A 174 16.03 -3.07 -4.75
N TYR A 175 15.76 -3.80 -5.83
CA TYR A 175 14.73 -3.44 -6.81
C TYR A 175 13.50 -4.34 -6.64
N ALA A 176 12.42 -3.82 -6.06
CA ALA A 176 11.16 -4.54 -5.80
C ALA A 176 10.33 -4.73 -7.07
N TYR A 177 10.86 -5.45 -8.05
CA TYR A 177 10.25 -5.66 -9.36
C TYR A 177 10.34 -7.12 -9.81
N GLY A 178 9.30 -7.64 -10.43
CA GLY A 178 9.27 -8.98 -11.01
C GLY A 178 9.54 -10.07 -9.96
N GLU A 179 10.51 -10.95 -10.23
CA GLU A 179 10.89 -12.05 -9.34
C GLU A 179 11.34 -11.58 -7.95
N ASN A 180 11.93 -10.39 -7.84
CA ASN A 180 12.35 -9.86 -6.54
C ASN A 180 11.18 -9.61 -5.59
N LYS A 181 9.97 -9.33 -6.10
CA LYS A 181 8.77 -9.25 -5.25
C LYS A 181 8.45 -10.61 -4.63
N ALA A 182 8.52 -11.68 -5.42
CA ALA A 182 8.30 -13.04 -4.92
C ALA A 182 9.35 -13.45 -3.89
N ILE A 183 10.64 -13.10 -4.12
CA ILE A 183 11.72 -13.33 -3.15
C ILE A 183 11.42 -12.59 -1.84
N ALA A 184 11.06 -11.31 -1.91
CA ALA A 184 10.79 -10.49 -0.74
C ALA A 184 9.61 -11.00 0.10
N ILE A 185 8.52 -11.46 -0.53
CA ILE A 185 7.38 -12.02 0.24
C ILE A 185 7.72 -13.36 0.87
N ARG A 186 8.62 -14.19 0.28
CA ARG A 186 9.14 -15.40 0.93
C ARG A 186 9.96 -15.06 2.17
N GLU A 187 10.86 -14.08 2.08
CA GLU A 187 11.65 -13.60 3.22
C GLU A 187 10.78 -13.04 4.35
N LEU A 188 9.73 -12.28 4.00
CA LEU A 188 8.75 -11.81 4.97
C LEU A 188 7.97 -12.96 5.60
N ALA A 189 7.58 -13.97 4.81
CA ALA A 189 6.88 -15.14 5.32
C ALA A 189 7.73 -15.93 6.33
N GLU A 190 9.03 -16.07 6.07
CA GLU A 190 9.96 -16.70 7.01
C GLU A 190 10.10 -15.86 8.29
N THR A 191 10.20 -14.52 8.16
CA THR A 191 10.42 -13.61 9.27
C THR A 191 9.20 -13.48 10.18
N HIS A 192 8.00 -13.36 9.60
CA HIS A 192 6.76 -13.12 10.33
C HIS A 192 5.91 -14.38 10.56
N GLY A 193 6.30 -15.51 9.98
CA GLY A 193 5.59 -16.79 10.12
C GLY A 193 4.33 -16.88 9.28
N TYR A 194 4.31 -16.25 8.07
CA TYR A 194 3.17 -16.34 7.18
C TYR A 194 3.05 -17.71 6.52
N ASP A 195 1.82 -18.16 6.35
CA ASP A 195 1.45 -19.31 5.52
C ASP A 195 1.13 -18.79 4.11
N LEU A 196 2.08 -18.93 3.17
CA LEU A 196 1.89 -18.45 1.80
C LEU A 196 0.79 -19.22 1.08
N ASP A 197 0.57 -20.50 1.36
CA ASP A 197 -0.51 -21.28 0.77
C ASP A 197 -1.91 -20.79 1.20
N ALA A 198 -2.01 -20.17 2.39
CA ALA A 198 -3.24 -19.55 2.89
C ALA A 198 -3.29 -18.03 2.62
N SER A 199 -2.22 -17.44 2.11
CA SER A 199 -2.08 -15.99 1.89
C SER A 199 -2.58 -15.54 0.52
N TYR A 200 -2.71 -14.24 0.36
CA TYR A 200 -3.33 -13.55 -0.77
C TYR A 200 -2.34 -12.62 -1.45
N ALA A 201 -2.44 -12.47 -2.78
CA ALA A 201 -1.70 -11.44 -3.52
C ALA A 201 -2.57 -10.79 -4.60
N TYR A 202 -2.38 -9.49 -4.81
CA TYR A 202 -3.17 -8.64 -5.70
C TYR A 202 -2.24 -7.79 -6.56
N SER A 203 -2.39 -7.83 -7.90
CA SER A 203 -1.63 -6.98 -8.83
C SER A 203 -2.36 -6.81 -10.17
N ASP A 204 -2.11 -5.67 -10.85
CA ASP A 204 -2.58 -5.38 -12.21
C ASP A 204 -1.58 -5.81 -13.29
N SER A 205 -0.33 -6.15 -12.91
CA SER A 205 0.79 -6.28 -13.82
C SER A 205 1.21 -7.73 -14.08
N ILE A 206 1.47 -8.05 -15.36
CA ILE A 206 2.06 -9.34 -15.76
C ILE A 206 3.46 -9.56 -15.15
N THR A 207 4.19 -8.48 -14.84
CA THR A 207 5.51 -8.57 -14.23
C THR A 207 5.47 -9.08 -12.79
N ASP A 208 4.30 -9.00 -12.14
CA ASP A 208 4.07 -9.51 -10.79
C ASP A 208 3.52 -10.95 -10.77
N ALA A 209 3.47 -11.61 -11.94
CA ALA A 209 3.09 -13.02 -12.01
C ALA A 209 3.87 -13.92 -11.04
N PRO A 210 5.19 -13.74 -10.82
CA PRO A 210 5.92 -14.49 -9.80
C PRO A 210 5.35 -14.29 -8.39
N MET A 211 5.00 -13.05 -8.01
CA MET A 211 4.38 -12.74 -6.72
C MET A 211 3.01 -13.38 -6.58
N LEU A 212 2.17 -13.30 -7.62
CA LEU A 212 0.84 -13.93 -7.63
C LEU A 212 0.92 -15.46 -7.54
N ALA A 213 1.95 -16.08 -8.12
CA ALA A 213 2.16 -17.51 -8.10
C ALA A 213 2.74 -18.04 -6.77
N GLU A 214 3.28 -17.17 -5.94
CA GLU A 214 3.92 -17.56 -4.68
C GLU A 214 2.91 -17.84 -3.56
N VAL A 215 1.68 -17.35 -3.71
CA VAL A 215 0.62 -17.47 -2.71
C VAL A 215 -0.49 -18.43 -3.16
N GLY A 216 -1.25 -18.96 -2.19
CA GLY A 216 -2.39 -19.84 -2.51
C GLY A 216 -3.57 -19.11 -3.16
N HIS A 217 -3.68 -17.78 -2.97
CA HIS A 217 -4.81 -16.98 -3.47
C HIS A 217 -4.33 -15.75 -4.26
N GLY A 218 -3.91 -15.96 -5.52
CA GLY A 218 -3.54 -14.88 -6.44
C GLY A 218 -4.76 -14.22 -7.07
N PHE A 219 -4.74 -12.89 -7.22
CA PHE A 219 -5.80 -12.09 -7.86
C PHE A 219 -5.21 -11.07 -8.83
N ALA A 220 -5.68 -11.12 -10.07
CA ALA A 220 -5.39 -10.11 -11.09
C ALA A 220 -6.41 -8.97 -10.99
N VAL A 221 -5.95 -7.76 -10.70
CA VAL A 221 -6.77 -6.55 -10.54
C VAL A 221 -6.73 -5.75 -11.85
N ASN A 222 -7.90 -5.39 -12.40
CA ASN A 222 -7.99 -4.65 -13.67
C ASN A 222 -7.05 -5.17 -14.78
N PRO A 223 -6.90 -6.51 -14.97
CA PRO A 223 -5.85 -7.08 -15.79
C PRO A 223 -5.99 -6.69 -17.25
N ASP A 224 -4.86 -6.46 -17.89
CA ASP A 224 -4.76 -6.40 -19.34
C ASP A 224 -5.07 -7.78 -19.97
N ARG A 225 -5.03 -7.85 -21.30
CA ARG A 225 -5.32 -9.09 -22.02
C ARG A 225 -4.37 -10.24 -21.67
N THR A 226 -3.09 -9.92 -21.47
CA THR A 226 -2.02 -10.90 -21.19
C THR A 226 -2.14 -11.47 -19.79
N LEU A 227 -2.27 -10.60 -18.78
CA LEU A 227 -2.46 -11.03 -17.40
C LEU A 227 -3.79 -11.76 -17.20
N ARG A 228 -4.86 -11.33 -17.86
CA ARG A 228 -6.17 -12.00 -17.78
C ARG A 228 -6.12 -13.45 -18.30
N ARG A 229 -5.38 -13.67 -19.40
CA ARG A 229 -5.16 -15.01 -19.92
C ARG A 229 -4.38 -15.86 -18.93
N LEU A 230 -3.26 -15.35 -18.43
CA LEU A 230 -2.43 -16.04 -17.45
C LEU A 230 -3.20 -16.35 -16.16
N ALA A 231 -4.02 -15.41 -15.67
CA ALA A 231 -4.87 -15.63 -14.50
C ALA A 231 -5.83 -16.82 -14.70
N GLY A 232 -6.45 -16.92 -15.89
CA GLY A 232 -7.30 -18.08 -16.25
C GLY A 232 -6.52 -19.40 -16.31
N GLU A 233 -5.32 -19.40 -16.88
CA GLU A 233 -4.44 -20.57 -16.98
C GLU A 233 -3.90 -21.02 -15.60
N SER A 234 -3.66 -20.08 -14.70
CA SER A 234 -3.11 -20.30 -13.34
C SER A 234 -4.19 -20.50 -12.26
N GLY A 235 -5.47 -20.33 -12.60
CA GLY A 235 -6.57 -20.43 -11.63
C GLY A 235 -6.67 -19.24 -10.67
N TRP A 236 -6.06 -18.09 -11.01
CA TRP A 236 -6.15 -16.86 -10.20
C TRP A 236 -7.50 -16.19 -10.36
N GLY A 237 -7.97 -15.51 -9.31
CA GLY A 237 -9.15 -14.67 -9.35
C GLY A 237 -8.93 -13.42 -10.22
N THR A 238 -10.02 -12.80 -10.67
CA THR A 238 -9.99 -11.53 -11.39
C THR A 238 -10.91 -10.53 -10.70
N LEU A 239 -10.38 -9.35 -10.39
CA LEU A 239 -11.11 -8.26 -9.75
C LEU A 239 -11.15 -7.04 -10.67
N THR A 240 -12.23 -6.26 -10.56
CA THR A 240 -12.38 -4.99 -11.27
C THR A 240 -12.63 -3.88 -10.27
N PHE A 241 -11.70 -2.92 -10.19
CA PHE A 241 -11.79 -1.73 -9.37
C PHE A 241 -12.08 -0.52 -10.26
N THR A 242 -13.07 0.28 -9.90
CA THR A 242 -13.57 1.38 -10.75
C THR A 242 -13.86 2.67 -10.00
N ARG A 243 -13.84 2.64 -8.66
CA ARG A 243 -14.29 3.76 -7.82
C ARG A 243 -13.14 4.42 -7.07
N PRO A 244 -12.39 5.38 -7.66
CA PRO A 244 -11.46 6.21 -6.90
C PRO A 244 -12.23 7.00 -5.83
N VAL A 245 -11.72 7.03 -4.60
CA VAL A 245 -12.34 7.74 -3.48
C VAL A 245 -11.31 8.50 -2.67
N THR A 246 -11.75 9.54 -1.97
CA THR A 246 -10.92 10.24 -1.00
C THR A 246 -10.80 9.43 0.28
N LEU A 247 -9.62 8.96 0.64
CA LEU A 247 -9.32 8.14 1.84
C LEU A 247 -9.92 8.71 3.13
N ARG A 248 -9.89 10.04 3.30
CA ARG A 248 -10.46 10.72 4.48
C ARG A 248 -11.93 10.39 4.75
N THR A 249 -12.68 9.99 3.71
CA THR A 249 -14.11 9.65 3.85
C THR A 249 -14.28 8.21 4.33
N GLN A 250 -13.40 7.29 3.99
CA GLN A 250 -13.54 5.87 4.33
C GLN A 250 -12.85 5.47 5.63
N LEU A 251 -11.71 6.07 5.96
CA LEU A 251 -10.97 5.79 7.20
C LEU A 251 -11.44 6.65 8.38
N SER A 252 -12.43 7.52 8.22
CA SER A 252 -13.05 8.25 9.32
C SER A 252 -13.81 7.26 10.23
N PRO A 253 -13.53 7.23 11.54
CA PRO A 253 -14.28 6.37 12.47
C PRO A 253 -15.77 6.65 12.35
N PRO A 254 -16.64 5.64 12.47
CA PRO A 254 -18.08 5.81 12.32
C PRO A 254 -18.56 6.90 13.28
N ARG A 255 -19.36 7.84 12.78
CA ARG A 255 -19.89 9.03 13.50
C ARG A 255 -20.54 8.72 14.86
N THR A 256 -20.79 7.47 15.20
CA THR A 256 -21.29 7.02 16.50
C THR A 256 -20.39 7.37 17.68
N ALA A 257 -19.06 7.49 17.50
CA ALA A 257 -18.16 7.92 18.59
C ALA A 257 -18.28 9.43 18.92
N ALA A 258 -18.61 10.27 17.94
CA ALA A 258 -18.78 11.73 18.15
C ALA A 258 -20.07 12.08 18.88
N VAL A 259 -21.14 11.29 18.72
CA VAL A 259 -22.44 11.53 19.38
C VAL A 259 -22.36 11.20 20.88
N VAL A 260 -21.62 10.15 21.25
CA VAL A 260 -21.44 9.79 22.68
C VAL A 260 -20.56 10.81 23.39
N GLY A 261 -19.50 11.31 22.76
CA GLY A 261 -18.65 12.36 23.32
C GLY A 261 -19.38 13.68 23.52
N GLY A 262 -20.23 14.09 22.57
CA GLY A 262 -21.03 15.29 22.62
C GLY A 262 -22.10 15.24 23.74
N ALA A 263 -22.80 14.11 23.91
CA ALA A 263 -23.81 13.92 24.94
C ALA A 263 -23.23 13.95 26.35
N VAL A 264 -22.03 13.37 26.57
CA VAL A 264 -21.34 13.39 27.86
C VAL A 264 -20.88 14.82 28.20
N THR A 265 -20.36 15.57 27.22
CA THR A 265 -19.93 16.96 27.44
C THR A 265 -21.09 17.87 27.79
N VAL A 266 -22.24 17.75 27.10
CA VAL A 266 -23.47 18.52 27.42
C VAL A 266 -24.01 18.16 28.78
N ALA A 267 -24.02 16.89 29.18
CA ALA A 267 -24.47 16.45 30.50
C ALA A 267 -23.58 16.98 31.63
N VAL A 268 -22.27 17.00 31.45
CA VAL A 268 -21.32 17.53 32.44
C VAL A 268 -21.46 19.05 32.57
N VAL A 269 -21.60 19.79 31.47
CA VAL A 269 -21.81 21.24 31.49
C VAL A 269 -23.16 21.57 32.15
N ALA A 270 -24.23 20.87 31.80
CA ALA A 270 -25.56 21.06 32.44
C ALA A 270 -25.51 20.77 33.94
N TRP A 271 -24.80 19.71 34.37
CA TRP A 271 -24.63 19.39 35.79
C TRP A 271 -23.80 20.44 36.53
N LEU A 272 -22.75 20.97 35.92
CA LEU A 272 -21.94 22.04 36.53
C LEU A 272 -22.75 23.35 36.69
N VAL A 273 -23.50 23.72 35.66
CA VAL A 273 -24.40 24.90 35.71
C VAL A 273 -25.46 24.72 36.79
N TRP A 274 -26.14 23.55 36.84
CA TRP A 274 -27.14 23.25 37.87
C TRP A 274 -26.55 23.30 39.29
N ARG A 275 -25.34 22.76 39.46
CA ARG A 275 -24.64 22.81 40.76
C ARG A 275 -24.24 24.23 41.17
N ALA A 276 -23.84 25.09 40.21
CA ALA A 276 -23.52 26.50 40.48
C ALA A 276 -24.77 27.31 40.86
N VAL A 277 -25.89 27.09 40.20
CA VAL A 277 -27.19 27.73 40.53
C VAL A 277 -27.66 27.32 41.92
N ARG A 278 -27.65 26.02 42.25
CA ARG A 278 -28.01 25.54 43.59
C ARG A 278 -27.15 26.10 44.72
N ARG A 279 -25.85 26.36 44.47
CA ARG A 279 -24.99 27.00 45.46
C ARG A 279 -25.32 28.48 45.68
N ARG A 280 -25.92 29.17 44.71
CA ARG A 280 -26.33 30.58 44.81
C ARG A 280 -27.70 30.73 45.48
N THR A 281 -28.58 29.74 45.40
CA THR A 281 -29.92 29.80 46.00
C THR A 281 -29.99 29.23 47.42
N GLY A 282 -28.93 28.55 47.91
CA GLY A 282 -28.85 27.98 49.27
C GLY A 282 -28.22 28.89 50.34
N GLY A 283 -27.82 30.13 49.97
CA GLY A 283 -27.11 31.05 50.86
C GLY A 283 -27.95 32.20 51.45
N GLY A 284 -29.27 32.09 51.52
CA GLY A 284 -30.09 33.17 52.02
C GLY A 284 -31.17 32.70 53.03
N SER A 285 -30.77 32.38 54.25
CA SER A 285 -31.74 32.37 55.42
C SER A 285 -30.94 32.10 56.70
N GLN A 286 -30.33 33.11 57.25
CA GLN A 286 -30.16 33.27 58.72
C GLN A 286 -29.71 34.69 59.00
N GLU A 287 -30.70 35.56 59.28
CA GLU A 287 -30.50 36.71 60.16
C GLU A 287 -31.88 37.20 60.63
N GLY A 288 -32.07 37.24 61.92
CA GLY A 288 -33.02 38.08 62.54
C GLY A 288 -34.00 37.39 63.47
N THR A 289 -33.66 37.23 64.77
CA THR A 289 -34.50 37.70 65.89
C THR A 289 -33.72 37.57 67.20
N ALA A 290 -33.28 38.70 67.69
CA ALA A 290 -32.99 38.92 69.08
C ALA A 290 -33.80 40.12 69.53
N ALA A 291 -34.68 39.88 70.49
CA ALA A 291 -35.13 40.83 71.49
C ALA A 291 -35.84 40.07 72.57
#